data_f4e517c481c0db3a3c920a0086b37742
#
_entry.id   f4e517c481c0db3a3c920a0086b37742
#
_cell.length_a   1.000
_cell.length_b   1.000
_cell.length_c   1.000
_cell.angle_alpha   90.00
_cell.angle_beta   90.00
_cell.angle_gamma   90.00
#
_symmetry.space_group_name_H-M   'P 1'
#
loop_
_entity.id
_entity.type
_entity.pdbx_description
1 polymer ?
#
loop_
_entity_poly.entity_id
_entity_poly.type
_entity_poly.pdbx_seq_one_letter_code
_entity_poly.pdbx_strand_id
1 'polypeptide(L)'
;MSNIFREDTNQRMSQIVVHNDTIYLSGQVGNKDSKDVATQTSEVLNKIDKLLIKVGSNKNKILSATIYLSDISYFEEMNKVWDNWLPENCAPARATVEAKLAFPEFLVEICIIAIK
;
A
#
# COMPACT_ATOMS: atom_id res chain seq x y z
N MET A 1 1.23 5.96 29.14
CA MET A 1 0.64 4.77 28.50
C MET A 1 0.34 5.08 27.05
N SER A 2 0.81 4.21 26.14
CA SER A 2 0.58 4.41 24.71
C SER A 2 -0.78 3.89 24.33
N ASN A 3 -1.53 4.67 23.57
CA ASN A 3 -2.82 4.28 23.03
C ASN A 3 -2.64 3.80 21.59
N ILE A 4 -3.40 2.78 21.23
CA ILE A 4 -3.45 2.30 19.86
C ILE A 4 -4.74 2.83 19.24
N PHE A 5 -4.59 3.60 18.16
CA PHE A 5 -5.72 4.11 17.38
C PHE A 5 -5.95 3.17 16.19
N ARG A 6 -7.20 2.78 15.99
CA ARG A 6 -7.59 1.90 14.88
C ARG A 6 -8.71 2.55 14.09
N GLU A 7 -8.64 2.46 12.77
CA GLU A 7 -9.63 3.05 11.87
C GLU A 7 -10.07 2.02 10.83
N ASP A 8 -11.33 2.09 10.47
CA ASP A 8 -11.92 1.18 9.49
C ASP A 8 -11.73 -0.27 9.92
N THR A 9 -12.17 -0.56 11.14
CA THR A 9 -11.96 -1.84 11.82
C THR A 9 -13.15 -2.76 11.63
N ASN A 10 -12.88 -4.02 11.31
CA ASN A 10 -13.88 -5.08 11.36
C ASN A 10 -13.38 -6.15 12.32
N GLN A 11 -14.03 -7.33 12.35
CA GLN A 11 -13.65 -8.39 13.30
C GLN A 11 -12.27 -8.99 13.01
N ARG A 12 -11.73 -8.80 11.82
CA ARG A 12 -10.46 -9.42 11.41
C ARG A 12 -9.30 -8.45 11.42
N MET A 13 -9.54 -7.20 11.01
CA MET A 13 -8.44 -6.29 10.77
C MET A 13 -8.90 -4.84 10.80
N SER A 14 -7.92 -3.95 10.91
CA SER A 14 -8.11 -2.51 10.71
C SER A 14 -7.38 -2.11 9.45
N GLN A 15 -7.95 -1.19 8.69
CA GLN A 15 -7.24 -0.63 7.52
C GLN A 15 -6.06 0.23 7.97
N ILE A 16 -6.20 0.92 9.09
CA ILE A 16 -5.16 1.80 9.63
C ILE A 16 -4.99 1.50 11.11
N VAL A 17 -3.74 1.36 11.54
CA VAL A 17 -3.37 1.32 12.96
C VAL A 17 -2.32 2.39 13.19
N VAL A 18 -2.52 3.23 14.19
CA VAL A 18 -1.56 4.26 14.58
C VAL A 18 -1.12 4.02 16.01
N HIS A 19 0.18 3.98 16.23
CA HIS A 19 0.76 3.85 17.56
C HIS A 19 1.89 4.87 17.66
N ASN A 20 1.76 5.81 18.58
CA ASN A 20 2.62 6.99 18.65
C ASN A 20 2.53 7.72 17.30
N ASP A 21 3.64 7.94 16.63
CA ASP A 21 3.67 8.61 15.32
C ASP A 21 3.73 7.65 14.15
N THR A 22 3.72 6.33 14.40
CA THR A 22 3.85 5.33 13.35
C THR A 22 2.48 4.86 12.87
N ILE A 23 2.33 4.81 11.56
CA ILE A 23 1.09 4.42 10.88
C ILE A 23 1.35 3.10 10.15
N TYR A 24 0.48 2.13 10.40
CA TYR A 24 0.51 0.82 9.72
C TYR A 24 -0.75 0.70 8.88
N LEU A 25 -0.60 0.52 7.57
CA LEU A 25 -1.74 0.24 6.70
C LEU A 25 -1.80 -1.24 6.42
N SER A 26 -3.02 -1.78 6.38
CA SER A 26 -3.24 -3.13 5.87
C SER A 26 -2.85 -3.20 4.39
N GLY A 27 -2.59 -4.39 3.90
CA GLY A 27 -2.32 -4.62 2.49
C GLY A 27 -3.48 -4.12 1.64
N GLN A 28 -3.19 -3.27 0.66
CA GLN A 28 -4.19 -2.70 -0.23
C GLN A 28 -4.14 -3.39 -1.58
N VAL A 29 -5.31 -3.67 -2.13
CA VAL A 29 -5.47 -4.28 -3.45
C VAL A 29 -6.38 -3.41 -4.31
N GLY A 30 -6.27 -3.58 -5.62
CA GLY A 30 -7.10 -2.85 -6.57
C GLY A 30 -8.45 -3.53 -6.80
N ASN A 31 -9.06 -3.18 -7.92
CA ASN A 31 -10.35 -3.71 -8.32
C ASN A 31 -10.15 -5.04 -9.06
N LYS A 32 -10.91 -6.07 -8.70
CA LYS A 32 -10.86 -7.38 -9.36
C LYS A 32 -11.17 -7.31 -10.86
N ASP A 33 -11.96 -6.31 -11.27
CA ASP A 33 -12.35 -6.15 -12.67
C ASP A 33 -11.26 -5.51 -13.52
N SER A 34 -10.25 -4.89 -12.90
CA SER A 34 -9.12 -4.33 -13.62
C SER A 34 -8.16 -5.45 -14.01
N LYS A 35 -7.88 -5.59 -15.31
CA LYS A 35 -7.22 -6.79 -15.84
C LYS A 35 -5.71 -6.64 -16.01
N ASP A 36 -5.14 -5.46 -15.80
CA ASP A 36 -3.70 -5.27 -15.93
C ASP A 36 -3.10 -4.72 -14.64
N VAL A 37 -1.82 -5.01 -14.45
CA VAL A 37 -1.13 -4.65 -13.20
C VAL A 37 -0.93 -3.14 -13.06
N ALA A 38 -0.77 -2.42 -14.17
CA ALA A 38 -0.60 -0.97 -14.12
C ALA A 38 -1.85 -0.29 -13.54
N THR A 39 -3.03 -0.69 -14.02
CA THR A 39 -4.30 -0.14 -13.52
C THR A 39 -4.50 -0.51 -12.05
N GLN A 40 -4.26 -1.76 -11.69
CA GLN A 40 -4.41 -2.17 -10.29
C GLN A 40 -3.42 -1.44 -9.38
N THR A 41 -2.19 -1.24 -9.83
CA THR A 41 -1.20 -0.50 -9.06
C THR A 41 -1.66 0.95 -8.80
N SER A 42 -2.17 1.62 -9.83
CA SER A 42 -2.73 2.97 -9.66
C SER A 42 -3.86 2.99 -8.65
N GLU A 43 -4.75 2.00 -8.71
CA GLU A 43 -5.88 1.89 -7.77
C GLU A 43 -5.39 1.70 -6.33
N VAL A 44 -4.39 0.82 -6.15
CA VAL A 44 -3.79 0.57 -4.84
C VAL A 44 -3.16 1.84 -4.27
N LEU A 45 -2.36 2.53 -5.09
CA LEU A 45 -1.67 3.75 -4.64
C LEU A 45 -2.66 4.86 -4.31
N ASN A 46 -3.76 4.95 -5.04
CA ASN A 46 -4.82 5.90 -4.74
C ASN A 46 -5.48 5.61 -3.39
N LYS A 47 -5.72 4.33 -3.08
CA LYS A 47 -6.23 3.93 -1.77
C LYS A 47 -5.26 4.29 -0.65
N ILE A 48 -3.97 4.06 -0.87
CA ILE A 48 -2.93 4.39 0.10
C ILE A 48 -2.93 5.90 0.38
N ASP A 49 -2.99 6.72 -0.68
CA ASP A 49 -3.08 8.17 -0.51
C ASP A 49 -4.24 8.57 0.39
N LYS A 50 -5.42 8.01 0.12
CA LYS A 50 -6.63 8.34 0.89
C LYS A 50 -6.51 7.93 2.36
N LEU A 51 -5.96 6.75 2.62
CA LEU A 51 -5.79 6.26 3.98
C LEU A 51 -4.80 7.12 4.76
N LEU A 52 -3.68 7.50 4.14
CA LEU A 52 -2.68 8.35 4.78
C LEU A 52 -3.24 9.74 5.09
N ILE A 53 -3.95 10.35 4.15
CA ILE A 53 -4.58 11.66 4.35
C ILE A 53 -5.59 11.60 5.49
N LYS A 54 -6.33 10.52 5.60
CA LYS A 54 -7.34 10.34 6.64
C LYS A 54 -6.78 10.48 8.05
N VAL A 55 -5.51 10.10 8.25
CA VAL A 55 -4.86 10.17 9.56
C VAL A 55 -3.81 11.29 9.64
N GLY A 56 -3.88 12.27 8.74
CA GLY A 56 -3.03 13.47 8.80
C GLY A 56 -1.63 13.27 8.24
N SER A 57 -1.41 12.26 7.43
CA SER A 57 -0.13 11.99 6.81
C SER A 57 -0.21 12.14 5.29
N ASN A 58 0.82 11.74 4.58
CA ASN A 58 0.86 11.76 3.12
C ASN A 58 2.00 10.87 2.63
N LYS A 59 2.09 10.68 1.32
CA LYS A 59 3.07 9.78 0.72
C LYS A 59 4.52 10.18 0.90
N ASN A 60 4.79 11.45 1.23
CA ASN A 60 6.17 11.88 1.53
C ASN A 60 6.69 11.29 2.83
N LYS A 61 5.81 10.75 3.66
CA LYS A 61 6.13 10.26 5.00
C LYS A 61 6.14 8.75 5.11
N ILE A 62 6.17 8.05 4.00
CA ILE A 62 6.24 6.58 3.98
C ILE A 62 7.65 6.13 4.34
N LEU A 63 7.73 5.23 5.31
CA LEU A 63 9.02 4.66 5.76
C LEU A 63 9.37 3.41 5.00
N SER A 64 8.40 2.52 4.79
CA SER A 64 8.65 1.26 4.11
C SER A 64 7.41 0.80 3.35
N ALA A 65 7.67 0.05 2.29
CA ALA A 65 6.64 -0.57 1.48
C ALA A 65 7.04 -2.00 1.16
N THR A 66 6.07 -2.92 1.27
CA THR A 66 6.24 -4.28 0.79
C THR A 66 5.24 -4.50 -0.32
N ILE A 67 5.73 -4.87 -1.49
CA ILE A 67 4.91 -5.08 -2.68
C ILE A 67 4.88 -6.56 -3.01
N TYR A 68 3.66 -7.11 -3.10
CA TYR A 68 3.43 -8.49 -3.49
C TYR A 68 2.85 -8.51 -4.89
N LEU A 69 3.48 -9.25 -5.80
CA LEU A 69 3.01 -9.42 -7.18
C LEU A 69 2.61 -10.87 -7.38
N SER A 70 1.46 -11.09 -8.02
CA SER A 70 1.02 -12.45 -8.32
C SER A 70 1.94 -13.15 -9.32
N ASP A 71 2.70 -12.36 -10.10
CA ASP A 71 3.71 -12.85 -11.04
C ASP A 71 4.84 -11.81 -11.06
N ILE A 72 6.07 -12.26 -10.84
CA ILE A 72 7.22 -11.34 -10.78
C ILE A 72 7.50 -10.67 -12.13
N SER A 73 6.99 -11.22 -13.22
CA SER A 73 7.11 -10.59 -14.54
C SER A 73 6.41 -9.23 -14.62
N TYR A 74 5.53 -8.90 -13.68
CA TYR A 74 4.84 -7.60 -13.60
C TYR A 74 5.71 -6.50 -13.00
N PHE A 75 6.94 -6.81 -12.60
CA PHE A 75 7.81 -5.91 -11.84
C PHE A 75 8.02 -4.56 -12.53
N GLU A 76 8.42 -4.57 -13.81
CA GLU A 76 8.71 -3.33 -14.55
C GLU A 76 7.45 -2.49 -14.78
N GLU A 77 6.34 -3.13 -15.08
CA GLU A 77 5.08 -2.42 -15.32
C GLU A 77 4.55 -1.76 -14.04
N MET A 78 4.64 -2.47 -12.92
CA MET A 78 4.31 -1.93 -11.61
C MET A 78 5.22 -0.76 -11.26
N ASN A 79 6.53 -0.92 -11.48
CA ASN A 79 7.51 0.11 -11.16
C ASN A 79 7.27 1.42 -11.90
N LYS A 80 6.81 1.38 -13.14
CA LYS A 80 6.50 2.60 -13.90
C LYS A 80 5.41 3.42 -13.21
N VAL A 81 4.38 2.76 -12.70
CA VAL A 81 3.30 3.44 -11.97
C VAL A 81 3.80 3.97 -10.64
N TRP A 82 4.56 3.15 -9.92
CA TRP A 82 5.17 3.52 -8.65
C TRP A 82 6.06 4.76 -8.80
N ASP A 83 6.94 4.77 -9.80
CA ASP A 83 7.88 5.87 -10.04
C ASP A 83 7.16 7.18 -10.33
N ASN A 84 6.06 7.14 -11.08
CA ASN A 84 5.26 8.32 -11.38
C ASN A 84 4.48 8.84 -10.19
N TRP A 85 4.14 7.96 -9.25
CA TRP A 85 3.38 8.32 -8.05
C TRP A 85 4.26 8.90 -6.95
N LEU A 86 5.48 8.40 -6.83
CA LEU A 86 6.35 8.73 -5.71
C LEU A 86 6.98 10.11 -5.90
N PRO A 87 6.92 11.00 -4.88
CA PRO A 87 7.60 12.29 -4.96
C PRO A 87 9.10 12.11 -5.00
N GLU A 88 9.77 13.06 -5.63
CA GLU A 88 11.23 13.07 -5.73
C GLU A 88 11.85 13.08 -4.33
N ASN A 89 12.91 12.30 -4.14
CA ASN A 89 13.67 12.19 -2.87
C ASN A 89 12.86 11.64 -1.69
N CYS A 90 11.73 10.98 -1.95
CA CYS A 90 10.87 10.43 -0.90
C CYS A 90 10.73 8.90 -0.97
N ALA A 91 11.64 8.22 -1.65
CA ALA A 91 11.55 6.78 -1.82
C ALA A 91 11.72 6.06 -0.48
N PRO A 92 10.76 5.21 -0.09
CA PRO A 92 10.86 4.44 1.15
C PRO A 92 11.77 3.23 0.97
N ALA A 93 12.14 2.60 2.08
CA ALA A 93 12.68 1.26 2.01
C ALA A 93 11.63 0.34 1.40
N ARG A 94 12.02 -0.54 0.47
CA ARG A 94 11.05 -1.34 -0.27
C ARG A 94 11.54 -2.75 -0.53
N ALA A 95 10.63 -3.71 -0.47
CA ALA A 95 10.83 -5.07 -0.96
C ALA A 95 9.70 -5.41 -1.91
N THR A 96 10.01 -6.18 -2.94
CA THR A 96 9.01 -6.69 -3.89
C THR A 96 9.20 -8.18 -4.03
N VAL A 97 8.14 -8.95 -3.84
CA VAL A 97 8.18 -10.41 -3.89
C VAL A 97 6.99 -10.95 -4.70
N GLU A 98 7.16 -12.14 -5.24
CA GLU A 98 6.06 -12.87 -5.86
C GLU A 98 5.32 -13.65 -4.79
N ALA A 99 3.99 -13.60 -4.81
CA ALA A 99 3.16 -14.36 -3.89
C ALA A 99 1.77 -14.57 -4.47
N LYS A 100 1.14 -15.66 -4.09
CA LYS A 100 -0.29 -15.83 -4.37
C LYS A 100 -1.07 -14.89 -3.47
N LEU A 101 -1.98 -14.13 -4.06
CA LEU A 101 -2.83 -13.22 -3.32
C LEU A 101 -4.14 -13.90 -2.96
N ALA A 102 -4.99 -13.21 -2.18
CA ALA A 102 -6.19 -13.81 -1.63
C ALA A 102 -7.15 -14.32 -2.72
N PHE A 103 -7.18 -13.63 -3.87
CA PHE A 103 -7.99 -14.04 -5.01
C PHE A 103 -7.15 -13.97 -6.27
N PRO A 104 -7.43 -14.85 -7.27
CA PRO A 104 -6.61 -14.88 -8.51
C PRO A 104 -6.66 -13.59 -9.32
N GLU A 105 -7.74 -12.80 -9.17
CA GLU A 105 -7.89 -11.54 -9.89
C GLU A 105 -6.94 -10.45 -9.42
N PHE A 106 -6.45 -10.54 -8.19
CA PHE A 106 -5.50 -9.54 -7.67
C PHE A 106 -4.12 -9.81 -8.24
N LEU A 107 -3.53 -8.78 -8.82
CA LEU A 107 -2.20 -8.84 -9.44
C LEU A 107 -1.13 -8.20 -8.58
N VAL A 108 -1.53 -7.28 -7.70
CA VAL A 108 -0.60 -6.55 -6.82
C VAL A 108 -1.28 -6.26 -5.49
N GLU A 109 -0.49 -6.31 -4.43
CA GLU A 109 -0.90 -5.89 -3.08
C GLU A 109 0.26 -5.13 -2.46
N ILE A 110 -0.03 -4.01 -1.79
CA ILE A 110 1.02 -3.17 -1.19
C ILE A 110 0.70 -2.90 0.28
N CYS A 111 1.68 -3.17 1.14
CA CYS A 111 1.64 -2.86 2.57
C CYS A 111 2.56 -1.69 2.86
N ILE A 112 2.07 -0.73 3.65
CA ILE A 112 2.78 0.53 3.91
C ILE A 112 2.96 0.73 5.41
N ILE A 113 4.14 1.24 5.80
CA ILE A 113 4.39 1.81 7.12
C ILE A 113 4.84 3.25 6.90
N ALA A 114 4.22 4.17 7.63
CA ALA A 114 4.49 5.60 7.48
C ALA A 114 4.55 6.27 8.85
N ILE A 115 4.83 7.57 8.86
CA ILE A 115 4.71 8.38 10.09
C ILE A 115 3.71 9.51 9.86
N LYS A 116 3.23 10.05 10.95
CA LYS A 116 2.40 11.25 10.92
C LYS A 116 3.18 12.48 10.51
#